data_309f5ca7366088c3df69bc057dcf2b5c
#
_entry.id   309f5ca7366088c3df69bc057dcf2b5c
#
_cell.length_a   1.000
_cell.length_b   1.000
_cell.length_c   1.000
_cell.angle_alpha   90.00
_cell.angle_beta   90.00
_cell.angle_gamma   90.00
#
_symmetry.space_group_name_H-M   'P 1'
#
loop_
_entity.id
_entity.type
_entity.pdbx_description
1 polymer ?
#
loop_
_entity_poly.entity_id
_entity_poly.type
_entity_poly.pdbx_seq_one_letter_code
_entity_poly.pdbx_strand_id
1 'polypeptide(L)'
;MRILIVGGTSFVGRGVAWAALNAGHDITVINRGETPSDLPESVTRLIGDRRGDMSALAELSFDATVDAIAFRPIDVDVLATALGKRGGHHIQISSVSAYEDPPTDGATEETATLWNDTSLARDAEMTAENYGPLKAACERAAEEHFGDQLTIVRPTFVIGSHDATLRFPYWVERLRIGGNVAVPGPRDNALQYIDARDLGEFVVTLATNSSLGAFHAAGPYPPARFFEVMEAISEQISPSNTRLVEITPRHIKSHHLDTRFPLWSGSTSETALAVDPAKAVGAGLKMRDLSESVDDVISWWDDREPPSWWLTREQEAMLVRTNV
;
A
#
# COMPACT_ATOMS: atom_id res chain seq x y z
N MET A 1 -21.47 -10.87 -7.28
CA MET A 1 -21.21 -9.67 -8.12
C MET A 1 -20.18 -10.02 -9.16
N ARG A 2 -20.19 -9.36 -10.30
CA ARG A 2 -19.10 -9.37 -11.28
C ARG A 2 -18.17 -8.19 -10.97
N ILE A 3 -16.95 -8.48 -10.62
CA ILE A 3 -15.98 -7.44 -10.19
C ILE A 3 -14.80 -7.43 -11.16
N LEU A 4 -14.52 -6.26 -11.74
CA LEU A 4 -13.30 -6.01 -12.50
C LEU A 4 -12.21 -5.50 -11.55
N ILE A 5 -11.00 -6.08 -11.63
CA ILE A 5 -9.84 -5.62 -10.88
C ILE A 5 -8.74 -5.24 -11.87
N VAL A 6 -8.40 -3.96 -11.91
CA VAL A 6 -7.32 -3.44 -12.74
C VAL A 6 -6.03 -3.53 -11.96
N GLY A 7 -5.09 -4.40 -12.41
CA GLY A 7 -3.85 -4.69 -11.68
C GLY A 7 -3.96 -5.80 -10.63
N GLY A 8 -4.85 -6.78 -10.82
CA GLY A 8 -5.21 -7.82 -9.84
C GLY A 8 -4.17 -8.93 -9.59
N THR A 9 -2.96 -8.86 -10.11
CA THR A 9 -1.97 -9.95 -10.01
C THR A 9 -0.79 -9.66 -9.10
N SER A 10 -0.72 -8.50 -8.49
CA SER A 10 0.38 -8.08 -7.61
C SER A 10 -0.13 -7.36 -6.39
N PHE A 11 0.48 -7.61 -5.25
CA PHE A 11 0.33 -6.94 -3.96
C PHE A 11 -1.13 -6.55 -3.61
N VAL A 12 -1.45 -5.24 -3.57
CA VAL A 12 -2.79 -4.74 -3.22
C VAL A 12 -3.88 -5.34 -4.11
N GLY A 13 -3.69 -5.28 -5.43
CA GLY A 13 -4.67 -5.83 -6.37
C GLY A 13 -4.86 -7.33 -6.22
N ARG A 14 -3.78 -8.08 -5.93
CA ARG A 14 -3.86 -9.50 -5.60
C ARG A 14 -4.66 -9.73 -4.31
N GLY A 15 -4.42 -8.93 -3.27
CA GLY A 15 -5.20 -8.96 -2.03
C GLY A 15 -6.70 -8.79 -2.29
N VAL A 16 -7.07 -7.82 -3.12
CA VAL A 16 -8.46 -7.60 -3.54
C VAL A 16 -9.01 -8.81 -4.32
N ALA A 17 -8.22 -9.36 -5.27
CA ALA A 17 -8.67 -10.50 -6.08
C ALA A 17 -8.95 -11.74 -5.22
N TRP A 18 -8.06 -12.07 -4.28
CA TRP A 18 -8.26 -13.19 -3.37
C TRP A 18 -9.42 -12.96 -2.40
N ALA A 19 -9.57 -11.75 -1.87
CA ALA A 19 -10.70 -11.40 -0.99
C ALA A 19 -12.04 -11.54 -1.73
N ALA A 20 -12.12 -11.03 -2.96
CA ALA A 20 -13.33 -11.12 -3.77
C ALA A 20 -13.65 -12.57 -4.17
N LEU A 21 -12.65 -13.37 -4.50
CA LEU A 21 -12.80 -14.80 -4.79
C LEU A 21 -13.32 -15.56 -3.57
N ASN A 22 -12.73 -15.33 -2.40
CA ASN A 22 -13.13 -15.98 -1.14
C ASN A 22 -14.56 -15.58 -0.72
N ALA A 23 -15.00 -14.38 -1.10
CA ALA A 23 -16.38 -13.91 -0.89
C ALA A 23 -17.38 -14.47 -1.95
N GLY A 24 -16.92 -15.30 -2.89
CA GLY A 24 -17.76 -15.95 -3.89
C GLY A 24 -18.20 -15.05 -5.04
N HIS A 25 -17.42 -14.00 -5.34
CA HIS A 25 -17.70 -13.12 -6.48
C HIS A 25 -17.11 -13.66 -7.79
N ASP A 26 -17.69 -13.26 -8.91
CA ASP A 26 -17.18 -13.54 -10.26
C ASP A 26 -16.13 -12.47 -10.61
N ILE A 27 -14.87 -12.90 -10.80
CA ILE A 27 -13.71 -12.02 -10.87
C ILE A 27 -13.15 -12.00 -12.27
N THR A 28 -12.98 -10.80 -12.78
CA THR A 28 -12.18 -10.51 -13.98
C THR A 28 -10.98 -9.64 -13.57
N VAL A 29 -9.78 -10.06 -13.90
CA VAL A 29 -8.57 -9.23 -13.74
C VAL A 29 -8.08 -8.77 -15.10
N ILE A 30 -7.62 -7.51 -15.18
CA ILE A 30 -6.97 -6.99 -16.39
C ILE A 30 -5.60 -6.43 -16.05
N ASN A 31 -4.59 -6.83 -16.81
CA ASN A 31 -3.20 -6.40 -16.66
C ASN A 31 -2.43 -6.65 -17.97
N ARG A 32 -1.14 -6.28 -18.00
CA ARG A 32 -0.29 -6.47 -19.18
C ARG A 32 0.20 -7.90 -19.42
N GLY A 33 -0.10 -8.82 -18.50
CA GLY A 33 0.34 -10.22 -18.60
C GLY A 33 1.82 -10.46 -18.24
N GLU A 34 2.53 -9.46 -17.72
CA GLU A 34 3.97 -9.55 -17.42
C GLU A 34 4.26 -10.17 -16.05
N THR A 35 3.34 -10.05 -15.11
CA THR A 35 3.50 -10.56 -13.74
C THR A 35 2.87 -11.95 -13.63
N PRO A 36 3.60 -12.98 -13.17
CA PRO A 36 3.03 -14.28 -12.84
C PRO A 36 1.88 -14.13 -11.84
N SER A 37 0.86 -14.95 -11.98
CA SER A 37 -0.31 -14.92 -11.12
C SER A 37 -0.57 -16.31 -10.54
N ASP A 38 -0.84 -16.36 -9.23
CA ASP A 38 -1.26 -17.56 -8.50
C ASP A 38 -2.80 -17.65 -8.33
N LEU A 39 -3.54 -16.74 -8.96
CA LEU A 39 -5.00 -16.82 -8.99
C LEU A 39 -5.45 -18.08 -9.73
N PRO A 40 -6.51 -18.77 -9.27
CA PRO A 40 -7.00 -19.98 -9.90
C PRO A 40 -7.55 -19.74 -11.32
N GLU A 41 -7.70 -20.81 -12.10
CA GLU A 41 -8.21 -20.77 -13.48
C GLU A 41 -9.67 -20.28 -13.57
N SER A 42 -10.41 -20.30 -12.48
CA SER A 42 -11.77 -19.76 -12.41
C SER A 42 -11.83 -18.24 -12.55
N VAL A 43 -10.71 -17.53 -12.34
CA VAL A 43 -10.61 -16.08 -12.54
C VAL A 43 -10.40 -15.77 -14.02
N THR A 44 -11.30 -14.98 -14.60
CA THR A 44 -11.12 -14.48 -15.97
C THR A 44 -9.95 -13.52 -16.03
N ARG A 45 -8.99 -13.78 -16.92
CA ARG A 45 -7.79 -12.95 -17.10
C ARG A 45 -7.81 -12.31 -18.47
N LEU A 46 -7.80 -10.98 -18.49
CA LEU A 46 -7.72 -10.18 -19.70
C LEU A 46 -6.34 -9.55 -19.80
N ILE A 47 -5.84 -9.50 -21.01
CA ILE A 47 -4.62 -8.73 -21.32
C ILE A 47 -5.06 -7.37 -21.86
N GLY A 48 -4.53 -6.31 -21.24
CA GLY A 48 -4.78 -4.94 -21.64
C GLY A 48 -3.77 -3.99 -21.03
N ASP A 49 -3.49 -2.93 -21.73
CA ASP A 49 -2.56 -1.88 -21.29
C ASP A 49 -3.25 -0.51 -21.38
N ARG A 50 -3.39 0.17 -20.26
CA ARG A 50 -3.96 1.54 -20.24
C ARG A 50 -3.10 2.58 -20.92
N ARG A 51 -1.83 2.26 -21.24
CA ARG A 51 -0.97 3.06 -22.13
C ARG A 51 -1.13 2.72 -23.60
N GLY A 52 -1.92 1.73 -23.93
CA GLY A 52 -2.11 1.23 -25.28
C GLY A 52 -3.54 0.77 -25.54
N ASP A 53 -3.83 -0.52 -25.39
CA ASP A 53 -5.09 -1.13 -25.78
C ASP A 53 -5.87 -1.67 -24.56
N MET A 54 -7.10 -1.20 -24.39
CA MET A 54 -8.09 -1.68 -23.40
C MET A 54 -9.31 -2.32 -24.07
N SER A 55 -9.24 -2.67 -25.35
CA SER A 55 -10.35 -3.25 -26.12
C SER A 55 -10.87 -4.57 -25.56
N ALA A 56 -10.04 -5.29 -24.78
CA ALA A 56 -10.46 -6.48 -24.05
C ALA A 56 -11.64 -6.24 -23.08
N LEU A 57 -11.90 -4.98 -22.69
CA LEU A 57 -13.05 -4.57 -21.89
C LEU A 57 -14.30 -4.22 -22.72
N ALA A 58 -14.19 -4.17 -24.04
CA ALA A 58 -15.32 -3.89 -24.90
C ALA A 58 -16.43 -4.92 -24.67
N GLU A 59 -17.69 -4.48 -24.67
CA GLU A 59 -18.89 -5.30 -24.47
C GLU A 59 -19.03 -5.96 -23.07
N LEU A 60 -18.01 -5.88 -22.20
CA LEU A 60 -18.10 -6.39 -20.84
C LEU A 60 -18.75 -5.37 -19.91
N SER A 61 -19.45 -5.87 -18.89
CA SER A 61 -20.08 -5.04 -17.86
C SER A 61 -19.88 -5.66 -16.48
N PHE A 62 -19.66 -4.80 -15.49
CA PHE A 62 -19.34 -5.17 -14.13
C PHE A 62 -20.27 -4.47 -13.14
N ASP A 63 -20.47 -5.08 -11.98
CA ASP A 63 -21.21 -4.47 -10.89
C ASP A 63 -20.31 -3.49 -10.10
N ALA A 64 -19.00 -3.80 -10.06
CA ALA A 64 -17.99 -2.93 -9.49
C ALA A 64 -16.65 -3.04 -10.24
N THR A 65 -15.89 -1.96 -10.24
CA THR A 65 -14.51 -1.89 -10.78
C THR A 65 -13.57 -1.37 -9.72
N VAL A 66 -12.52 -2.14 -9.42
CA VAL A 66 -11.44 -1.72 -8.50
C VAL A 66 -10.21 -1.36 -9.31
N ASP A 67 -9.78 -0.10 -9.24
CA ASP A 67 -8.53 0.35 -9.87
C ASP A 67 -7.40 0.40 -8.82
N ALA A 68 -6.55 -0.62 -8.84
CA ALA A 68 -5.43 -0.75 -7.90
C ALA A 68 -4.12 -0.11 -8.41
N ILE A 69 -4.08 0.37 -9.66
CA ILE A 69 -2.84 0.80 -10.33
C ILE A 69 -2.94 2.13 -11.08
N ALA A 70 -3.88 3.01 -10.73
CA ALA A 70 -3.90 4.37 -11.24
C ALA A 70 -2.82 5.21 -10.54
N PHE A 71 -1.80 5.59 -11.28
CA PHE A 71 -0.71 6.44 -10.82
C PHE A 71 -0.69 7.82 -11.49
N ARG A 72 -1.45 7.99 -12.58
CA ARG A 72 -1.55 9.24 -13.34
C ARG A 72 -3.02 9.51 -13.67
N PRO A 73 -3.45 10.77 -13.76
CA PRO A 73 -4.82 11.10 -14.15
C PRO A 73 -5.25 10.45 -15.47
N ILE A 74 -4.35 10.39 -16.45
CA ILE A 74 -4.63 9.73 -17.75
C ILE A 74 -4.97 8.24 -17.59
N ASP A 75 -4.46 7.58 -16.56
CA ASP A 75 -4.76 6.17 -16.28
C ASP A 75 -6.24 6.00 -15.93
N VAL A 76 -6.82 6.96 -15.22
CA VAL A 76 -8.24 7.01 -14.87
C VAL A 76 -9.09 7.35 -16.11
N ASP A 77 -8.66 8.33 -16.91
CA ASP A 77 -9.37 8.75 -18.14
C ASP A 77 -9.54 7.58 -19.12
N VAL A 78 -8.47 6.83 -19.33
CA VAL A 78 -8.47 5.68 -20.26
C VAL A 78 -9.42 4.59 -19.77
N LEU A 79 -9.38 4.27 -18.46
CA LEU A 79 -10.29 3.27 -17.89
C LEU A 79 -11.76 3.72 -17.97
N ALA A 80 -12.03 4.97 -17.64
CA ALA A 80 -13.37 5.56 -17.74
C ALA A 80 -13.89 5.54 -19.19
N THR A 81 -13.04 5.84 -20.16
CA THR A 81 -13.37 5.78 -21.59
C THR A 81 -13.68 4.34 -22.03
N ALA A 82 -12.87 3.37 -21.60
CA ALA A 82 -13.03 1.97 -21.98
C ALA A 82 -14.32 1.34 -21.42
N LEU A 83 -14.71 1.71 -20.19
CA LEU A 83 -15.86 1.12 -19.52
C LEU A 83 -17.14 1.96 -19.61
N GLY A 84 -17.04 3.28 -19.50
CA GLY A 84 -18.19 4.15 -19.32
C GLY A 84 -19.05 3.67 -18.13
N LYS A 85 -20.37 3.66 -18.30
CA LYS A 85 -21.31 3.19 -17.25
C LYS A 85 -21.28 1.67 -17.02
N ARG A 86 -20.56 0.91 -17.86
CA ARG A 86 -20.49 -0.56 -17.74
C ARG A 86 -19.56 -1.01 -16.59
N GLY A 87 -18.77 -0.09 -16.04
CA GLY A 87 -17.87 -0.36 -14.92
C GLY A 87 -18.55 -0.49 -13.56
N GLY A 88 -19.79 -0.07 -13.43
CA GLY A 88 -20.53 -0.11 -12.16
C GLY A 88 -19.93 0.84 -11.10
N HIS A 89 -19.97 0.42 -9.83
CA HIS A 89 -19.37 1.15 -8.71
C HIS A 89 -17.84 1.20 -8.84
N HIS A 90 -17.26 2.39 -8.95
CA HIS A 90 -15.80 2.56 -9.09
C HIS A 90 -15.12 2.73 -7.74
N ILE A 91 -14.11 1.90 -7.47
CA ILE A 91 -13.28 1.97 -6.27
C ILE A 91 -11.85 2.27 -6.67
N GLN A 92 -11.39 3.47 -6.33
CA GLN A 92 -10.05 3.96 -6.62
C GLN A 92 -9.11 3.70 -5.43
N ILE A 93 -8.06 2.90 -5.62
CA ILE A 93 -7.00 2.79 -4.62
C ILE A 93 -6.05 3.98 -4.74
N SER A 94 -6.16 4.88 -3.78
CA SER A 94 -5.33 6.07 -3.63
C SER A 94 -4.20 5.85 -2.61
N SER A 95 -3.90 6.85 -1.80
CA SER A 95 -2.90 6.82 -0.72
C SER A 95 -3.15 8.00 0.23
N VAL A 96 -2.78 7.87 1.50
CA VAL A 96 -2.67 9.03 2.41
C VAL A 96 -1.63 10.06 1.93
N SER A 97 -0.69 9.65 1.06
CA SER A 97 0.24 10.60 0.42
C SER A 97 -0.44 11.60 -0.53
N ALA A 98 -1.73 11.41 -0.85
CA ALA A 98 -2.52 12.40 -1.58
C ALA A 98 -2.78 13.68 -0.77
N TYR A 99 -2.52 13.69 0.53
CA TYR A 99 -2.58 14.90 1.35
C TYR A 99 -1.35 15.78 1.18
N GLU A 100 -1.56 17.09 1.16
CA GLU A 100 -0.53 18.11 0.82
C GLU A 100 0.62 18.15 1.82
N ASP A 101 0.30 18.08 3.10
CA ASP A 101 1.27 17.93 4.19
C ASP A 101 0.98 16.64 4.93
N PRO A 102 1.92 16.15 5.76
CA PRO A 102 1.55 15.13 6.71
C PRO A 102 0.30 15.64 7.44
N PRO A 103 -0.81 14.92 7.40
CA PRO A 103 -2.02 15.37 8.06
C PRO A 103 -1.72 15.55 9.55
N THR A 104 -2.39 16.52 10.17
CA THR A 104 -2.35 16.64 11.63
C THR A 104 -2.73 15.31 12.25
N ASP A 105 -2.06 14.96 13.34
CA ASP A 105 -2.30 13.71 14.06
C ASP A 105 -3.81 13.46 14.28
N GLY A 106 -4.30 12.32 13.84
CA GLY A 106 -5.72 11.96 13.87
C GLY A 106 -6.61 12.65 12.83
N ALA A 107 -6.03 13.15 11.73
CA ALA A 107 -6.83 13.75 10.66
C ALA A 107 -7.85 12.76 10.08
N THR A 108 -9.06 13.27 9.84
CA THR A 108 -10.13 12.54 9.12
C THR A 108 -10.09 12.84 7.62
N GLU A 109 -10.88 12.12 6.85
CA GLU A 109 -11.01 12.32 5.39
C GLU A 109 -11.52 13.72 5.03
N GLU A 110 -12.24 14.37 5.95
CA GLU A 110 -12.81 15.71 5.78
C GLU A 110 -11.88 16.84 6.26
N THR A 111 -10.95 16.54 7.17
CA THR A 111 -10.08 17.59 7.77
C THR A 111 -8.72 17.72 7.08
N ALA A 112 -8.26 16.69 6.39
CA ALA A 112 -6.99 16.71 5.68
C ALA A 112 -7.12 17.31 4.29
N THR A 113 -6.18 18.17 3.91
CA THR A 113 -6.16 18.87 2.61
C THR A 113 -5.41 18.07 1.57
N LEU A 114 -6.03 17.81 0.43
CA LEU A 114 -5.39 17.14 -0.70
C LEU A 114 -4.47 18.10 -1.46
N TRP A 115 -3.40 17.55 -2.03
CA TRP A 115 -2.58 18.25 -3.01
C TRP A 115 -3.43 18.86 -4.12
N ASN A 116 -3.22 20.14 -4.40
CA ASN A 116 -3.90 20.83 -5.48
C ASN A 116 -2.90 21.40 -6.51
N ASP A 117 -1.96 20.57 -6.93
CA ASP A 117 -1.01 20.93 -7.99
C ASP A 117 -1.68 20.78 -9.37
N THR A 118 -2.11 21.90 -9.94
CA THR A 118 -2.72 21.94 -11.28
C THR A 118 -1.69 22.07 -12.40
N SER A 119 -0.40 22.17 -12.09
CA SER A 119 0.69 22.27 -13.08
C SER A 119 1.10 20.89 -13.63
N LEU A 120 0.75 19.79 -12.92
CA LEU A 120 1.07 18.45 -13.35
C LEU A 120 0.28 18.06 -14.62
N ALA A 121 1.00 17.62 -15.63
CA ALA A 121 0.37 17.06 -16.82
C ALA A 121 -0.38 15.76 -16.46
N ARG A 122 -1.51 15.49 -17.15
CA ARG A 122 -2.31 14.29 -16.88
C ARG A 122 -1.55 12.98 -17.13
N ASP A 123 -0.51 13.01 -17.97
CA ASP A 123 0.36 11.89 -18.32
C ASP A 123 1.76 11.98 -17.69
N ALA A 124 1.99 12.89 -16.73
CA ALA A 124 3.27 13.05 -16.07
C ALA A 124 3.77 11.72 -15.50
N GLU A 125 5.03 11.39 -15.76
CA GLU A 125 5.64 10.18 -15.20
C GLU A 125 5.80 10.30 -13.68
N MET A 126 5.50 9.20 -12.99
CA MET A 126 5.57 9.15 -11.52
C MET A 126 7.02 9.14 -11.04
N THR A 127 7.33 10.01 -10.09
CA THR A 127 8.57 10.03 -9.32
C THR A 127 8.26 9.99 -7.82
N ALA A 128 9.28 9.88 -6.97
CA ALA A 128 9.07 9.92 -5.53
C ALA A 128 8.50 11.27 -5.06
N GLU A 129 8.94 12.36 -5.71
CA GLU A 129 8.55 13.73 -5.35
C GLU A 129 7.11 14.07 -5.74
N ASN A 130 6.62 13.52 -6.86
CA ASN A 130 5.29 13.83 -7.37
C ASN A 130 4.23 12.74 -7.09
N TYR A 131 4.60 11.67 -6.39
CA TYR A 131 3.68 10.56 -6.10
C TYR A 131 2.39 11.04 -5.41
N GLY A 132 2.51 11.81 -4.34
CA GLY A 132 1.37 12.35 -3.61
C GLY A 132 0.48 13.27 -4.46
N PRO A 133 1.05 14.31 -5.07
CA PRO A 133 0.33 15.17 -6.03
C PRO A 133 -0.37 14.41 -7.15
N LEU A 134 0.27 13.37 -7.73
CA LEU A 134 -0.35 12.53 -8.77
C LEU A 134 -1.51 11.69 -8.21
N LYS A 135 -1.39 11.13 -7.00
CA LYS A 135 -2.50 10.39 -6.39
C LYS A 135 -3.71 11.31 -6.15
N ALA A 136 -3.51 12.52 -5.65
CA ALA A 136 -4.57 13.51 -5.51
C ALA A 136 -5.18 13.90 -6.88
N ALA A 137 -4.36 14.03 -7.91
CA ALA A 137 -4.84 14.31 -9.27
C ALA A 137 -5.63 13.14 -9.87
N CYS A 138 -5.27 11.87 -9.55
CA CYS A 138 -6.06 10.70 -9.92
C CYS A 138 -7.42 10.68 -9.21
N GLU A 139 -7.49 11.09 -7.94
CA GLU A 139 -8.77 11.20 -7.22
C GLU A 139 -9.70 12.21 -7.89
N ARG A 140 -9.18 13.39 -8.26
CA ARG A 140 -9.97 14.40 -8.99
C ARG A 140 -10.44 13.88 -10.35
N ALA A 141 -9.58 13.20 -11.10
CA ALA A 141 -9.99 12.57 -12.36
C ALA A 141 -11.07 11.50 -12.15
N ALA A 142 -10.97 10.70 -11.09
CA ALA A 142 -12.00 9.72 -10.76
C ALA A 142 -13.34 10.39 -10.39
N GLU A 143 -13.30 11.51 -9.66
CA GLU A 143 -14.48 12.29 -9.32
C GLU A 143 -15.14 12.90 -10.57
N GLU A 144 -14.35 13.41 -11.51
CA GLU A 144 -14.83 13.92 -12.81
C GLU A 144 -15.59 12.86 -13.61
N HIS A 145 -15.14 11.59 -13.60
CA HIS A 145 -15.71 10.53 -14.41
C HIS A 145 -16.80 9.71 -13.74
N PHE A 146 -16.68 9.45 -12.43
CA PHE A 146 -17.53 8.49 -11.72
C PHE A 146 -18.49 9.14 -10.72
N GLY A 147 -18.19 10.37 -10.26
CA GLY A 147 -19.11 11.18 -9.46
C GLY A 147 -19.71 10.43 -8.26
N ASP A 148 -21.03 10.29 -8.27
CA ASP A 148 -21.81 9.64 -7.23
C ASP A 148 -21.70 8.09 -7.18
N GLN A 149 -20.86 7.49 -8.02
CA GLN A 149 -20.54 6.06 -8.01
C GLN A 149 -19.10 5.79 -7.62
N LEU A 150 -18.46 6.73 -6.91
CA LEU A 150 -17.05 6.68 -6.57
C LEU A 150 -16.81 6.37 -5.10
N THR A 151 -15.86 5.48 -4.86
CA THR A 151 -15.22 5.28 -3.57
C THR A 151 -13.72 5.47 -3.71
N ILE A 152 -13.14 6.26 -2.82
CA ILE A 152 -11.70 6.47 -2.70
C ILE A 152 -11.20 5.72 -1.47
N VAL A 153 -10.22 4.87 -1.64
CA VAL A 153 -9.55 4.18 -0.52
C VAL A 153 -8.14 4.72 -0.41
N ARG A 154 -7.82 5.33 0.74
CA ARG A 154 -6.49 5.91 1.04
C ARG A 154 -5.76 5.03 2.06
N PRO A 155 -4.98 4.04 1.63
CA PRO A 155 -4.17 3.26 2.55
C PRO A 155 -2.98 4.07 3.08
N THR A 156 -2.55 3.73 4.31
CA THR A 156 -1.23 4.05 4.87
C THR A 156 -0.17 3.09 4.30
N PHE A 157 0.91 2.80 5.02
CA PHE A 157 1.85 1.78 4.55
C PHE A 157 1.15 0.43 4.39
N VAL A 158 1.10 -0.08 3.18
CA VAL A 158 0.63 -1.45 2.97
C VAL A 158 1.78 -2.41 3.20
N ILE A 159 1.53 -3.45 4.03
CA ILE A 159 2.48 -4.51 4.35
C ILE A 159 1.97 -5.89 3.90
N GLY A 160 2.83 -6.89 3.94
CA GLY A 160 2.47 -8.29 3.63
C GLY A 160 3.34 -8.92 2.57
N SER A 161 2.98 -10.13 2.18
CA SER A 161 3.61 -10.85 1.08
C SER A 161 3.31 -10.21 -0.28
N HIS A 162 4.07 -10.59 -1.30
CA HIS A 162 3.92 -10.07 -2.67
C HIS A 162 4.12 -8.54 -2.83
N ASP A 163 4.68 -7.86 -1.82
CA ASP A 163 5.10 -6.45 -1.93
C ASP A 163 6.30 -6.35 -2.87
N ALA A 164 6.08 -5.84 -4.08
CA ALA A 164 7.15 -5.64 -5.06
C ALA A 164 8.21 -4.63 -4.59
N THR A 165 7.87 -3.78 -3.62
CA THR A 165 8.81 -2.82 -3.01
C THR A 165 9.66 -3.45 -1.91
N LEU A 166 9.30 -4.64 -1.43
CA LEU A 166 10.00 -5.44 -0.42
C LEU A 166 10.28 -4.67 0.89
N ARG A 167 9.44 -3.71 1.25
CA ARG A 167 9.68 -2.85 2.43
C ARG A 167 9.45 -3.58 3.75
N PHE A 168 8.33 -4.28 3.88
CA PHE A 168 8.06 -5.09 5.06
C PHE A 168 8.84 -6.41 5.06
N PRO A 169 9.00 -7.12 3.93
CA PRO A 169 9.88 -8.28 3.84
C PRO A 169 11.31 -8.01 4.26
N TYR A 170 11.85 -6.80 4.04
CA TYR A 170 13.17 -6.41 4.57
C TYR A 170 13.27 -6.61 6.09
N TRP A 171 12.29 -6.10 6.84
CA TRP A 171 12.32 -6.17 8.30
C TRP A 171 12.13 -7.59 8.81
N VAL A 172 11.21 -8.35 8.21
CA VAL A 172 10.96 -9.76 8.56
C VAL A 172 12.24 -10.58 8.34
N GLU A 173 12.84 -10.49 7.16
CA GLU A 173 14.05 -11.24 6.84
C GLU A 173 15.24 -10.78 7.69
N ARG A 174 15.40 -9.46 7.88
CA ARG A 174 16.48 -8.92 8.69
C ARG A 174 16.43 -9.39 10.13
N LEU A 175 15.25 -9.40 10.73
CA LEU A 175 15.06 -9.85 12.11
C LEU A 175 15.17 -11.37 12.25
N ARG A 176 14.73 -12.13 11.24
CA ARG A 176 14.90 -13.59 11.19
C ARG A 176 16.39 -14.01 11.23
N ILE A 177 17.28 -13.23 10.61
CA ILE A 177 18.73 -13.48 10.65
C ILE A 177 19.32 -13.18 12.04
N GLY A 178 18.79 -12.20 12.76
CA GLY A 178 19.22 -11.85 14.12
C GLY A 178 20.57 -11.13 14.25
N GLY A 179 21.16 -11.19 15.43
CA GLY A 179 22.38 -10.45 15.81
C GLY A 179 22.07 -9.00 16.19
N ASN A 180 23.01 -8.08 16.01
CA ASN A 180 22.76 -6.66 16.22
C ASN A 180 22.03 -6.08 15.00
N VAL A 181 20.80 -5.63 15.20
CA VAL A 181 19.92 -5.07 14.17
C VAL A 181 19.82 -3.57 14.35
N ALA A 182 20.24 -2.81 13.35
CA ALA A 182 20.09 -1.36 13.35
C ALA A 182 18.63 -0.98 13.11
N VAL A 183 18.02 -0.29 14.07
CA VAL A 183 16.63 0.21 13.95
C VAL A 183 16.69 1.74 14.00
N PRO A 184 16.11 2.44 13.01
CA PRO A 184 16.16 3.89 12.98
C PRO A 184 15.27 4.49 14.08
N GLY A 185 15.83 5.48 14.81
CA GLY A 185 15.12 6.25 15.80
C GLY A 185 14.40 7.49 15.23
N PRO A 186 13.76 8.27 16.08
CA PRO A 186 13.58 8.01 17.51
C PRO A 186 12.61 6.85 17.78
N ARG A 187 12.70 6.26 18.98
CA ARG A 187 11.87 5.08 19.36
C ARG A 187 10.39 5.31 19.29
N ASP A 188 9.95 6.54 19.51
CA ASP A 188 8.55 6.97 19.46
C ASP A 188 8.06 7.33 18.05
N ASN A 189 8.91 7.14 17.02
CA ASN A 189 8.50 7.39 15.65
C ASN A 189 7.28 6.54 15.30
N ALA A 190 6.23 7.19 14.80
CA ALA A 190 4.97 6.51 14.50
C ALA A 190 5.07 5.67 13.23
N LEU A 191 4.37 4.54 13.22
CA LEU A 191 4.17 3.69 12.06
C LEU A 191 2.70 3.28 12.00
N GLN A 192 2.00 3.71 10.96
CA GLN A 192 0.65 3.25 10.68
C GLN A 192 0.65 2.42 9.40
N TYR A 193 0.15 1.18 9.49
CA TYR A 193 0.20 0.22 8.40
C TYR A 193 -1.08 -0.60 8.30
N ILE A 194 -1.30 -1.21 7.15
CA ILE A 194 -2.39 -2.15 6.89
C ILE A 194 -1.87 -3.35 6.09
N ASP A 195 -2.31 -4.56 6.42
CA ASP A 195 -2.00 -5.74 5.61
C ASP A 195 -2.76 -5.69 4.27
N ALA A 196 -2.11 -6.11 3.19
CA ALA A 196 -2.70 -6.11 1.85
C ALA A 196 -3.97 -6.99 1.76
N ARG A 197 -4.09 -8.01 2.60
CA ARG A 197 -5.27 -8.89 2.68
C ARG A 197 -6.43 -8.16 3.37
N ASP A 198 -6.17 -7.44 4.47
CA ASP A 198 -7.19 -6.63 5.17
C ASP A 198 -7.70 -5.50 4.29
N LEU A 199 -6.78 -4.85 3.59
CA LEU A 199 -7.13 -3.85 2.58
C LEU A 199 -8.02 -4.46 1.49
N GLY A 200 -7.67 -5.66 1.00
CA GLY A 200 -8.46 -6.37 -0.01
C GLY A 200 -9.86 -6.72 0.48
N GLU A 201 -9.99 -7.28 1.68
CA GLU A 201 -11.27 -7.62 2.31
C GLU A 201 -12.13 -6.37 2.53
N PHE A 202 -11.52 -5.27 2.95
CA PHE A 202 -12.22 -4.00 3.12
C PHE A 202 -12.73 -3.42 1.79
N VAL A 203 -11.92 -3.44 0.74
CA VAL A 203 -12.32 -3.00 -0.60
C VAL A 203 -13.52 -3.80 -1.11
N VAL A 204 -13.51 -5.12 -0.92
CA VAL A 204 -14.65 -5.99 -1.30
C VAL A 204 -15.90 -5.67 -0.45
N THR A 205 -15.72 -5.37 0.82
CA THR A 205 -16.82 -4.94 1.71
C THR A 205 -17.45 -3.64 1.21
N LEU A 206 -16.62 -2.64 0.83
CA LEU A 206 -17.09 -1.38 0.26
C LEU A 206 -17.85 -1.59 -1.07
N ALA A 207 -17.32 -2.48 -1.94
CA ALA A 207 -17.99 -2.84 -3.19
C ALA A 207 -19.36 -3.46 -2.95
N THR A 208 -19.43 -4.43 -2.05
CA THR A 208 -20.66 -5.19 -1.75
C THR A 208 -21.73 -4.30 -1.13
N ASN A 209 -21.34 -3.39 -0.26
CA ASN A 209 -22.25 -2.48 0.44
C ASN A 209 -22.54 -1.20 -0.37
N SER A 210 -21.94 -1.03 -1.55
CA SER A 210 -22.00 0.22 -2.33
C SER A 210 -21.68 1.45 -1.47
N SER A 211 -20.65 1.35 -0.62
CA SER A 211 -20.23 2.42 0.28
C SER A 211 -19.48 3.49 -0.49
N LEU A 212 -19.97 4.71 -0.50
CA LEU A 212 -19.45 5.83 -1.30
C LEU A 212 -18.58 6.79 -0.48
N GLY A 213 -17.72 7.55 -1.17
CA GLY A 213 -16.87 8.58 -0.59
C GLY A 213 -15.45 8.08 -0.26
N ALA A 214 -14.71 8.85 0.52
CA ALA A 214 -13.33 8.52 0.87
C ALA A 214 -13.23 7.77 2.20
N PHE A 215 -12.25 6.86 2.31
CA PHE A 215 -11.99 6.04 3.50
C PHE A 215 -10.50 5.90 3.75
N HIS A 216 -10.06 6.10 4.98
CA HIS A 216 -8.70 5.79 5.44
C HIS A 216 -8.55 4.30 5.72
N ALA A 217 -7.98 3.55 4.79
CA ALA A 217 -7.60 2.16 5.02
C ALA A 217 -6.26 2.12 5.77
N ALA A 218 -6.33 2.34 7.07
CA ALA A 218 -5.18 2.53 7.95
C ALA A 218 -5.25 1.60 9.15
N GLY A 219 -4.09 1.30 9.74
CA GLY A 219 -3.97 0.62 11.01
C GLY A 219 -4.59 1.42 12.16
N PRO A 220 -4.54 0.91 13.39
CA PRO A 220 -5.22 1.53 14.52
C PRO A 220 -4.71 2.95 14.76
N TYR A 221 -5.57 3.77 15.38
CA TYR A 221 -5.23 5.06 15.92
C TYR A 221 -5.43 5.05 17.44
N PRO A 222 -4.48 5.53 18.24
CA PRO A 222 -3.16 6.06 17.82
C PRO A 222 -2.28 5.02 17.08
N PRO A 223 -1.36 5.48 16.23
CA PRO A 223 -0.49 4.60 15.46
C PRO A 223 0.47 3.82 16.37
N ALA A 224 0.92 2.66 15.90
CA ALA A 224 2.00 1.93 16.56
C ALA A 224 3.30 2.74 16.51
N ARG A 225 4.22 2.45 17.41
CA ARG A 225 5.58 2.97 17.34
C ARG A 225 6.46 2.07 16.50
N PHE A 226 7.23 2.64 15.60
CA PHE A 226 8.08 1.89 14.69
C PHE A 226 8.96 0.87 15.43
N PHE A 227 9.60 1.32 16.51
CA PHE A 227 10.48 0.47 17.30
C PHE A 227 9.74 -0.69 17.99
N GLU A 228 8.55 -0.44 18.52
CA GLU A 228 7.70 -1.48 19.14
C GLU A 228 7.25 -2.54 18.12
N VAL A 229 6.99 -2.13 16.88
CA VAL A 229 6.69 -3.08 15.79
C VAL A 229 7.91 -3.96 15.50
N MET A 230 9.11 -3.40 15.48
CA MET A 230 10.34 -4.19 15.29
C MET A 230 10.60 -5.12 16.48
N GLU A 231 10.31 -4.68 17.72
CA GLU A 231 10.38 -5.53 18.92
C GLU A 231 9.41 -6.71 18.81
N ALA A 232 8.15 -6.46 18.44
CA ALA A 232 7.14 -7.51 18.29
C ALA A 232 7.51 -8.56 17.22
N ILE A 233 8.02 -8.10 16.06
CA ILE A 233 8.53 -9.02 15.02
C ILE A 233 9.72 -9.82 15.57
N SER A 234 10.65 -9.15 16.24
CA SER A 234 11.84 -9.81 16.81
C SER A 234 11.49 -10.87 17.86
N GLU A 235 10.55 -10.59 18.73
CA GLU A 235 10.05 -11.55 19.73
C GLU A 235 9.45 -12.80 19.10
N GLN A 236 8.80 -12.66 17.94
CA GLN A 236 8.17 -13.77 17.24
C GLN A 236 9.19 -14.67 16.52
N ILE A 237 10.19 -14.07 15.83
CA ILE A 237 10.96 -14.82 14.82
C ILE A 237 12.48 -14.77 15.00
N SER A 238 13.02 -13.87 15.85
CA SER A 238 14.46 -13.68 15.92
C SER A 238 15.15 -14.74 16.80
N PRO A 239 16.41 -15.09 16.51
CA PRO A 239 17.25 -15.82 17.45
C PRO A 239 17.39 -15.11 18.79
N SER A 240 17.54 -15.85 19.89
CA SER A 240 17.58 -15.34 21.26
C SER A 240 18.72 -14.36 21.57
N ASN A 241 19.74 -14.32 20.75
CA ASN A 241 20.87 -13.40 20.86
C ASN A 241 20.68 -12.09 20.06
N THR A 242 19.50 -11.86 19.53
CA THR A 242 19.18 -10.65 18.76
C THR A 242 19.08 -9.44 19.67
N ARG A 243 19.64 -8.32 19.22
CA ARG A 243 19.56 -7.01 19.88
C ARG A 243 19.18 -5.95 18.88
N LEU A 244 18.12 -5.24 19.17
CA LEU A 244 17.73 -4.05 18.43
C LEU A 244 18.54 -2.87 18.94
N VAL A 245 19.26 -2.21 18.02
CA VAL A 245 20.11 -1.06 18.32
C VAL A 245 19.50 0.16 17.67
N GLU A 246 19.03 1.09 18.48
CA GLU A 246 18.50 2.35 17.99
C GLU A 246 19.63 3.17 17.34
N ILE A 247 19.43 3.61 16.11
CA ILE A 247 20.38 4.46 15.37
C ILE A 247 19.75 5.84 15.20
N THR A 248 20.45 6.88 15.64
CA THR A 248 19.91 8.24 15.50
C THR A 248 19.78 8.66 14.04
N PRO A 249 18.74 9.42 13.68
CA PRO A 249 18.55 9.92 12.31
C PRO A 249 19.75 10.70 11.78
N ARG A 250 20.39 11.49 12.65
CA ARG A 250 21.60 12.23 12.31
C ARG A 250 22.73 11.29 11.89
N HIS A 251 22.89 10.16 12.61
CA HIS A 251 23.94 9.19 12.32
C HIS A 251 23.66 8.48 10.99
N ILE A 252 22.42 8.05 10.74
CA ILE A 252 21.99 7.45 9.48
C ILE A 252 22.31 8.41 8.30
N LYS A 253 21.91 9.67 8.41
CA LYS A 253 22.11 10.69 7.39
C LYS A 253 23.61 10.98 7.13
N SER A 254 24.44 10.98 8.17
CA SER A 254 25.89 11.21 8.01
C SER A 254 26.60 10.12 7.20
N HIS A 255 25.97 8.94 7.09
CA HIS A 255 26.45 7.82 6.27
C HIS A 255 25.72 7.66 4.95
N HIS A 256 24.81 8.60 4.60
CA HIS A 256 23.98 8.56 3.38
C HIS A 256 23.16 7.27 3.23
N LEU A 257 22.59 6.76 4.33
CA LEU A 257 21.82 5.52 4.40
C LEU A 257 20.35 5.73 4.73
N ASP A 258 19.85 6.95 4.67
CA ASP A 258 18.47 7.34 5.00
C ASP A 258 17.44 6.64 4.12
N THR A 259 17.76 6.35 2.87
CA THR A 259 16.87 5.61 1.95
C THR A 259 16.93 4.08 2.12
N ARG A 260 17.73 3.56 3.04
CA ARG A 260 17.95 2.13 3.26
C ARG A 260 17.10 1.53 4.38
N PHE A 261 16.31 2.33 5.06
CA PHE A 261 15.42 1.91 6.13
C PHE A 261 13.95 2.02 5.68
N PRO A 262 13.38 0.96 5.09
CA PRO A 262 12.01 0.99 4.59
C PRO A 262 11.01 1.14 5.74
N LEU A 263 9.83 1.68 5.44
CA LEU A 263 8.74 1.98 6.38
C LEU A 263 9.08 3.03 7.45
N TRP A 264 10.30 3.53 7.48
CA TRP A 264 10.69 4.61 8.38
C TRP A 264 10.38 5.96 7.72
N SER A 265 9.63 6.80 8.41
CA SER A 265 9.17 8.09 7.89
C SER A 265 10.21 9.23 8.02
N GLY A 266 11.44 8.92 8.47
CA GLY A 266 12.50 9.90 8.63
C GLY A 266 12.66 10.44 10.05
N SER A 267 13.34 11.59 10.17
CA SER A 267 13.85 12.09 11.44
C SER A 267 12.87 12.88 12.29
N THR A 268 11.64 13.09 11.82
CA THR A 268 10.65 13.88 12.55
C THR A 268 9.40 13.05 12.83
N SER A 269 8.93 13.08 14.06
CA SER A 269 7.63 12.53 14.44
C SER A 269 6.47 13.21 13.69
N GLU A 270 6.72 14.39 13.14
CA GLU A 270 5.78 15.19 12.36
C GLU A 270 5.49 14.60 10.97
N THR A 271 6.32 13.69 10.47
CA THR A 271 6.11 13.02 9.18
C THR A 271 5.33 11.71 9.30
N ALA A 272 4.92 11.34 10.50
CA ALA A 272 4.07 10.19 10.69
C ALA A 272 2.67 10.49 10.14
N LEU A 273 2.32 9.81 9.07
CA LEU A 273 0.99 9.86 8.47
C LEU A 273 -0.01 9.13 9.39
N ALA A 274 -0.34 9.73 10.53
CA ALA A 274 -1.30 9.20 11.47
C ALA A 274 -2.68 9.78 11.15
N VAL A 275 -3.50 9.00 10.47
CA VAL A 275 -4.88 9.35 10.13
C VAL A 275 -5.86 8.57 11.01
N ASP A 276 -7.05 9.12 11.24
CA ASP A 276 -8.12 8.42 11.95
C ASP A 276 -8.83 7.42 11.01
N PRO A 277 -8.80 6.10 11.28
CA PRO A 277 -9.50 5.11 10.50
C PRO A 277 -10.96 4.87 10.94
N ALA A 278 -11.49 5.64 11.87
CA ALA A 278 -12.79 5.37 12.51
C ALA A 278 -13.93 5.19 11.51
N LYS A 279 -13.95 5.97 10.42
CA LYS A 279 -14.94 5.85 9.34
C LYS A 279 -14.81 4.50 8.62
N ALA A 280 -13.60 4.07 8.30
CA ALA A 280 -13.36 2.78 7.67
C ALA A 280 -13.69 1.61 8.60
N VAL A 281 -13.35 1.71 9.88
CA VAL A 281 -13.71 0.71 10.90
C VAL A 281 -15.25 0.62 11.02
N GLY A 282 -15.95 1.74 11.06
CA GLY A 282 -17.40 1.79 11.04
C GLY A 282 -18.02 1.19 9.77
N ALA A 283 -17.31 1.24 8.65
CA ALA A 283 -17.71 0.63 7.37
C ALA A 283 -17.27 -0.83 7.20
N GLY A 284 -16.62 -1.41 8.23
CA GLY A 284 -16.29 -2.84 8.26
C GLY A 284 -14.80 -3.17 8.05
N LEU A 285 -13.89 -2.18 8.09
CA LEU A 285 -12.45 -2.47 8.12
C LEU A 285 -12.12 -3.31 9.36
N LYS A 286 -11.45 -4.42 9.13
CA LYS A 286 -10.87 -5.27 10.17
C LYS A 286 -9.38 -5.39 9.93
N MET A 287 -8.62 -5.54 11.00
CA MET A 287 -7.16 -5.68 10.94
C MET A 287 -6.77 -6.98 11.64
N ARG A 288 -5.89 -7.71 11.00
CA ARG A 288 -5.28 -8.92 11.55
C ARG A 288 -4.15 -8.57 12.51
N ASP A 289 -3.75 -9.52 13.31
CA ASP A 289 -2.57 -9.37 14.14
C ASP A 289 -1.30 -9.30 13.28
N LEU A 290 -0.31 -8.50 13.74
CA LEU A 290 0.98 -8.36 13.07
C LEU A 290 1.66 -9.72 12.84
N SER A 291 1.52 -10.64 13.78
CA SER A 291 2.09 -11.99 13.70
C SER A 291 1.64 -12.76 12.46
N GLU A 292 0.38 -12.61 12.06
CA GLU A 292 -0.14 -13.24 10.84
C GLU A 292 0.49 -12.67 9.56
N SER A 293 0.80 -11.36 9.57
CA SER A 293 1.50 -10.72 8.45
C SER A 293 2.96 -11.16 8.36
N VAL A 294 3.60 -11.37 9.51
CA VAL A 294 4.97 -11.89 9.60
C VAL A 294 5.03 -13.33 9.06
N ASP A 295 4.14 -14.21 9.52
CA ASP A 295 4.09 -15.61 9.08
C ASP A 295 3.81 -15.72 7.57
N ASP A 296 2.94 -14.88 7.04
CA ASP A 296 2.63 -14.81 5.60
C ASP A 296 3.87 -14.42 4.78
N VAL A 297 4.62 -13.41 5.24
CA VAL A 297 5.86 -13.01 4.57
C VAL A 297 6.92 -14.10 4.65
N ILE A 298 7.11 -14.76 5.79
CA ILE A 298 8.06 -15.86 5.93
C ILE A 298 7.73 -16.98 4.93
N SER A 299 6.46 -17.37 4.86
CA SER A 299 6.00 -18.43 3.96
C SER A 299 6.19 -18.08 2.48
N TRP A 300 6.07 -16.80 2.14
CA TRP A 300 6.23 -16.31 0.77
C TRP A 300 7.68 -16.03 0.40
N TRP A 301 8.52 -15.61 1.38
CA TRP A 301 9.90 -15.16 1.14
C TRP A 301 10.87 -16.30 0.81
N ASP A 302 10.51 -17.51 1.13
CA ASP A 302 11.37 -18.69 1.00
C ASP A 302 12.15 -18.72 -0.33
N ASP A 303 13.48 -18.93 -0.27
CA ASP A 303 14.43 -18.98 -1.40
C ASP A 303 14.57 -17.69 -2.25
N ARG A 304 14.08 -16.55 -1.81
CA ARG A 304 14.26 -15.26 -2.53
C ARG A 304 15.57 -14.60 -2.15
N GLU A 305 16.20 -13.96 -3.14
CA GLU A 305 17.42 -13.18 -2.91
C GLU A 305 17.09 -11.73 -2.53
N PRO A 306 17.78 -11.17 -1.49
CA PRO A 306 17.66 -9.78 -1.12
C PRO A 306 18.08 -8.84 -2.28
N PRO A 307 17.33 -7.79 -2.57
CA PRO A 307 17.72 -6.83 -3.60
C PRO A 307 18.91 -5.97 -3.13
N SER A 308 19.65 -5.45 -4.09
CA SER A 308 20.87 -4.65 -3.82
C SER A 308 20.64 -3.35 -3.04
N TRP A 309 19.38 -2.87 -2.97
CA TRP A 309 19.06 -1.67 -2.21
C TRP A 309 18.90 -1.93 -0.70
N TRP A 310 18.76 -3.18 -0.24
CA TRP A 310 18.73 -3.50 1.18
C TRP A 310 20.06 -3.11 1.85
N LEU A 311 19.97 -2.73 3.14
CA LEU A 311 21.15 -2.42 3.93
C LEU A 311 22.04 -3.67 4.05
N THR A 312 23.32 -3.55 3.66
CA THR A 312 24.24 -4.67 3.78
C THR A 312 24.63 -4.90 5.23
N ARG A 313 25.06 -6.12 5.56
CA ARG A 313 25.53 -6.46 6.91
C ARG A 313 26.75 -5.63 7.32
N GLU A 314 27.61 -5.23 6.37
CA GLU A 314 28.77 -4.39 6.63
C GLU A 314 28.37 -2.94 6.95
N GLN A 315 27.45 -2.38 6.17
CA GLN A 315 26.88 -1.05 6.39
C GLN A 315 26.19 -0.98 7.76
N GLU A 316 25.37 -1.98 8.08
CA GLU A 316 24.69 -2.07 9.37
C GLU A 316 25.65 -2.20 10.54
N ALA A 317 26.65 -3.10 10.45
CA ALA A 317 27.66 -3.27 11.48
C ALA A 317 28.50 -2.00 11.70
N MET A 318 28.73 -1.22 10.65
CA MET A 318 29.35 0.09 10.74
C MET A 318 28.48 1.05 11.55
N LEU A 319 27.19 1.19 11.20
CA LEU A 319 26.26 2.05 11.93
C LEU A 319 26.20 1.69 13.41
N VAL A 320 26.07 0.39 13.73
CA VAL A 320 26.00 -0.07 15.12
C VAL A 320 27.28 0.23 15.91
N ARG A 321 28.47 0.05 15.29
CA ARG A 321 29.75 0.30 15.97
C ARG A 321 30.04 1.76 16.21
N THR A 322 29.61 2.63 15.31
CA THR A 322 29.94 4.08 15.36
C THR A 322 28.81 4.92 15.95
N ASN A 323 27.74 4.28 16.42
CA ASN A 323 26.61 4.91 17.09
C ASN A 323 27.00 5.28 18.54
N VAL A 324 27.62 6.47 18.73
CA VAL A 324 28.12 6.99 20.02
C VAL A 324 27.32 8.21 20.42
#